data_f012454568fb877534a82185673cfd32
#
_entry.id   f012454568fb877534a82185673cfd32
#
_cell.length_a   1.000
_cell.length_b   1.000
_cell.length_c   1.000
_cell.angle_alpha   90.00
_cell.angle_beta   90.00
_cell.angle_gamma   90.00
#
_symmetry.space_group_name_H-M   'P 1'
#
loop_
_entity.id
_entity.type
_entity.pdbx_description
1 polymer ?
#
loop_
_entity_poly.entity_id
_entity_poly.type
_entity_poly.pdbx_seq_one_letter_code
_entity_poly.pdbx_strand_id
1 'polypeptide(L)'
;GDKPPAEDVARRIEAAQLAALMHGQCQHHHGPGLQQHGRHQEGGLIDVASDEPAEERQERDAEQDLQYVTGGGAAEVGAVSLQKGIVKQHCVHAQLGFQLAIARHLDDLGVGFVEGGWPGANPKDAEFFRRARTELTLRTAQLAAFGSTRRPGGVAADDLAHLRDSGAPVVTLVAKSDVRHVERALRTTREENLAMVRDSVAHLVAEGQRVFLDAEHFFDGYVADPAYAVEVLLVAAQAGADVAVLCDTNGGMLPSRLAEIVSQVRETGVRLGIHAHNDIACAVANSLAAIDAGATHVQGTANGYGERCGNADLFSIVAALETKAGRIVLPAGRLAELGRVAHAIAEVANIAPDPHQPWVGASAFAHKAGLHVSAIKADPDLYQHADPATVGNDMRLLVSELAGRATIELKGKALGLEPDRDTVLRVIERVKQLESVGFSFEAAEASFELLLREEMGQRPHYFDLESWRVIVEHRDGRVVSEATVKLHAKGERIVATGEEVSVVGVGPRTSR
;
A
#
# COMPACT_ATOMS: atom_id res chain seq x y z
N GLY A 1 9.72 -34.60 2.51
CA GLY A 1 8.38 -34.45 3.01
C GLY A 1 7.41 -34.97 1.98
N ASP A 2 6.57 -35.90 2.37
CA ASP A 2 5.63 -36.59 1.50
C ASP A 2 4.58 -35.59 0.97
N LYS A 3 4.43 -35.56 -0.36
CA LYS A 3 3.28 -34.90 -1.00
C LYS A 3 2.01 -35.66 -0.60
N PRO A 4 0.93 -35.01 -0.22
CA PRO A 4 -0.33 -35.68 0.04
C PRO A 4 -0.77 -36.44 -1.22
N PRO A 5 -1.44 -37.60 -1.07
CA PRO A 5 -1.89 -38.39 -2.21
C PRO A 5 -2.87 -37.57 -3.07
N ALA A 6 -2.76 -37.73 -4.38
CA ALA A 6 -3.53 -36.99 -5.38
C ALA A 6 -5.06 -37.00 -5.13
N GLU A 7 -5.55 -38.07 -4.48
CA GLU A 7 -6.96 -38.19 -4.06
C GLU A 7 -7.40 -37.16 -3.00
N ASP A 8 -6.49 -36.72 -2.11
CA ASP A 8 -6.83 -35.78 -1.05
C ASP A 8 -6.89 -34.31 -1.60
N VAL A 9 -6.06 -34.06 -2.61
CA VAL A 9 -6.08 -32.77 -3.32
C VAL A 9 -7.34 -32.65 -4.18
N ALA A 10 -7.74 -33.69 -4.89
CA ALA A 10 -8.94 -33.73 -5.70
C ALA A 10 -10.22 -33.54 -4.86
N ARG A 11 -10.31 -34.18 -3.68
CA ARG A 11 -11.43 -34.00 -2.74
C ARG A 11 -11.55 -32.56 -2.23
N ARG A 12 -10.43 -31.88 -1.97
CA ARG A 12 -10.42 -30.48 -1.54
C ARG A 12 -10.85 -29.53 -2.65
N ILE A 13 -10.49 -29.82 -3.89
CA ILE A 13 -10.87 -29.03 -5.06
C ILE A 13 -12.37 -29.14 -5.34
N GLU A 14 -12.94 -30.34 -5.25
CA GLU A 14 -14.39 -30.56 -5.45
C GLU A 14 -15.23 -29.94 -4.32
N ALA A 15 -14.76 -30.00 -3.08
CA ALA A 15 -15.40 -29.31 -1.97
C ALA A 15 -15.41 -27.78 -2.16
N ALA A 16 -14.33 -27.22 -2.70
CA ALA A 16 -14.24 -25.80 -3.03
C ALA A 16 -15.17 -25.40 -4.19
N GLN A 17 -15.37 -26.26 -5.20
CA GLN A 17 -16.31 -26.01 -6.28
C GLN A 17 -17.77 -26.07 -5.81
N LEU A 18 -18.10 -27.00 -4.90
CA LEU A 18 -19.44 -27.06 -4.30
C LEU A 18 -19.73 -25.78 -3.49
N ALA A 19 -18.75 -25.28 -2.75
CA ALA A 19 -18.86 -24.02 -2.00
C ALA A 19 -19.01 -22.82 -2.94
N ALA A 20 -18.29 -22.79 -4.07
CA ALA A 20 -18.40 -21.72 -5.06
C ALA A 20 -19.74 -21.73 -5.80
N LEU A 21 -20.28 -22.89 -6.13
CA LEU A 21 -21.63 -23.05 -6.69
C LEU A 21 -22.71 -22.56 -5.72
N MET A 22 -22.55 -22.85 -4.43
CA MET A 22 -23.45 -22.37 -3.37
C MET A 22 -23.39 -20.85 -3.20
N HIS A 23 -22.19 -20.24 -3.33
CA HIS A 23 -22.02 -18.78 -3.22
C HIS A 23 -22.60 -18.03 -4.44
N GLY A 24 -22.43 -18.57 -5.64
CA GLY A 24 -22.94 -17.96 -6.89
C GLY A 24 -24.48 -17.89 -6.95
N GLN A 25 -25.18 -18.86 -6.39
CA GLN A 25 -26.64 -18.87 -6.41
C GLN A 25 -27.30 -17.96 -5.35
N CYS A 26 -26.61 -17.64 -4.26
CA CYS A 26 -27.11 -16.66 -3.28
C CYS A 26 -27.08 -15.21 -3.78
N GLN A 27 -26.33 -14.87 -4.83
CA GLN A 27 -26.27 -13.53 -5.39
C GLN A 27 -27.34 -13.21 -6.46
N HIS A 28 -28.10 -14.20 -6.95
CA HIS A 28 -29.07 -14.02 -8.04
C HIS A 28 -30.53 -13.82 -7.64
N HIS A 29 -30.83 -13.57 -6.36
CA HIS A 29 -32.20 -13.27 -5.89
C HIS A 29 -32.39 -11.81 -5.45
N HIS A 30 -31.94 -10.84 -6.25
CA HIS A 30 -32.52 -9.49 -6.26
C HIS A 30 -33.00 -9.18 -7.66
N GLY A 31 -34.28 -9.49 -7.87
CA GLY A 31 -35.01 -9.20 -9.09
C GLY A 31 -35.36 -7.72 -9.24
N PRO A 32 -35.66 -7.28 -10.47
CA PRO A 32 -35.82 -5.88 -10.83
C PRO A 32 -37.24 -5.38 -10.59
N GLY A 33 -37.34 -4.15 -10.19
CA GLY A 33 -38.65 -3.47 -10.19
C GLY A 33 -38.63 -2.15 -9.44
N LEU A 34 -38.45 -1.06 -10.15
CA LEU A 34 -39.41 -0.01 -10.37
C LEU A 34 -38.75 1.24 -10.94
N GLN A 35 -39.01 1.46 -12.22
CA GLN A 35 -38.94 2.79 -12.84
C GLN A 35 -40.06 3.66 -12.27
N GLN A 36 -39.74 4.93 -11.94
CA GLN A 36 -40.62 6.04 -12.33
C GLN A 36 -39.93 7.40 -12.07
N HIS A 37 -39.78 8.12 -13.18
CA HIS A 37 -40.18 9.52 -13.45
C HIS A 37 -39.88 10.60 -12.39
N GLY A 38 -38.91 11.45 -12.62
CA GLY A 38 -39.15 12.78 -13.22
C GLY A 38 -39.48 13.90 -12.25
N ARG A 39 -38.63 14.84 -12.10
CA ARG A 39 -38.75 16.28 -12.41
C ARG A 39 -37.77 17.14 -11.63
N HIS A 40 -37.25 18.10 -12.36
CA HIS A 40 -36.49 19.26 -11.88
C HIS A 40 -37.10 19.94 -10.66
N GLN A 41 -36.25 20.43 -9.75
CA GLN A 41 -36.33 21.82 -9.29
C GLN A 41 -35.02 22.23 -8.60
N GLU A 42 -34.66 23.47 -8.91
CA GLU A 42 -33.55 24.27 -8.42
C GLU A 42 -33.70 24.63 -6.93
N GLY A 43 -32.57 24.94 -6.31
CA GLY A 43 -32.52 25.97 -5.28
C GLY A 43 -32.14 25.52 -3.87
N GLY A 44 -31.09 26.14 -3.37
CA GLY A 44 -30.92 26.37 -1.95
C GLY A 44 -29.61 25.95 -1.35
N LEU A 45 -28.61 26.84 -1.42
CA LEU A 45 -27.51 26.86 -0.44
C LEU A 45 -28.11 26.95 0.97
N ILE A 46 -27.69 26.06 1.84
CA ILE A 46 -27.80 26.27 3.29
C ILE A 46 -26.39 26.14 3.87
N ASP A 47 -25.87 27.29 4.25
CA ASP A 47 -24.75 27.42 5.17
C ASP A 47 -25.16 26.84 6.52
N VAL A 48 -24.43 25.84 7.00
CA VAL A 48 -24.48 25.43 8.40
C VAL A 48 -23.08 25.63 8.97
N ALA A 49 -22.87 26.80 9.55
CA ALA A 49 -21.74 27.04 10.42
C ALA A 49 -21.86 26.16 11.67
N SER A 50 -20.94 25.25 11.89
CA SER A 50 -20.75 24.60 13.17
C SER A 50 -19.69 25.34 13.96
N ASP A 51 -20.11 26.08 14.99
CA ASP A 51 -19.26 26.64 16.03
C ASP A 51 -18.72 25.50 16.92
N GLU A 52 -17.52 25.00 16.63
CA GLU A 52 -16.73 24.22 17.59
C GLU A 52 -15.49 25.03 18.01
N PRO A 53 -15.10 24.99 19.31
CA PRO A 53 -13.93 25.72 19.81
C PRO A 53 -12.63 25.27 19.17
N ALA A 54 -11.76 26.24 18.86
CA ALA A 54 -10.49 26.02 18.16
C ALA A 54 -9.48 25.12 18.88
N GLU A 55 -9.63 24.90 20.18
CA GLU A 55 -8.73 24.05 20.99
C GLU A 55 -8.92 22.54 20.73
N GLU A 56 -10.13 22.08 20.46
CA GLU A 56 -10.40 20.66 20.17
C GLU A 56 -9.97 20.25 18.75
N ARG A 57 -9.76 21.18 17.84
CA ARG A 57 -9.19 20.91 16.50
C ARG A 57 -7.67 20.72 16.54
N GLN A 58 -6.97 21.46 17.39
CA GLN A 58 -5.51 21.34 17.50
C GLN A 58 -5.05 20.00 18.09
N GLU A 59 -5.82 19.40 19.00
CA GLU A 59 -5.50 18.07 19.54
C GLU A 59 -5.77 16.95 18.52
N ARG A 60 -6.74 17.14 17.62
CA ARG A 60 -7.04 16.15 16.54
C ARG A 60 -6.03 16.21 15.41
N ASP A 61 -5.56 17.37 15.03
CA ASP A 61 -4.55 17.57 13.97
C ASP A 61 -3.15 17.11 14.41
N ALA A 62 -2.83 17.22 15.72
CA ALA A 62 -1.57 16.75 16.29
C ALA A 62 -1.49 15.20 16.43
N GLU A 63 -2.62 14.50 16.45
CA GLU A 63 -2.66 13.03 16.52
C GLU A 63 -2.50 12.34 15.14
N GLN A 64 -2.50 13.09 14.05
CA GLN A 64 -2.52 12.54 12.69
C GLN A 64 -1.19 12.64 11.93
N ASP A 65 -0.17 13.32 12.48
CA ASP A 65 1.11 13.47 11.79
C ASP A 65 2.01 12.22 11.89
N LEU A 66 2.59 11.87 10.83
CA LEU A 66 3.01 10.59 10.28
C LEU A 66 4.51 10.30 10.31
N GLN A 67 4.84 9.08 10.12
CA GLN A 67 6.11 8.38 10.29
C GLN A 67 6.80 8.04 8.96
N TYR A 68 8.08 8.34 8.81
CA TYR A 68 8.83 8.21 7.56
C TYR A 68 10.19 7.51 7.70
N VAL A 69 10.74 7.04 6.56
CA VAL A 69 12.01 6.32 6.52
C VAL A 69 12.87 6.76 5.34
N THR A 70 14.17 6.91 5.53
CA THR A 70 15.07 7.48 4.53
C THR A 70 16.42 6.75 4.42
N GLY A 71 17.04 6.69 3.25
CA GLY A 71 18.26 5.97 2.97
C GLY A 71 19.41 6.74 2.32
N GLY A 72 20.65 6.44 2.64
CA GLY A 72 21.83 7.16 2.22
C GLY A 72 22.88 6.38 1.44
N GLY A 73 23.44 6.97 0.41
CA GLY A 73 24.49 6.43 -0.49
C GLY A 73 24.57 7.26 -1.77
N ALA A 74 25.33 6.93 -2.80
CA ALA A 74 25.53 7.75 -4.00
C ALA A 74 24.25 8.15 -4.77
N ALA A 75 23.11 7.59 -4.38
CA ALA A 75 21.74 8.12 -4.54
C ALA A 75 20.96 7.66 -3.32
N GLU A 76 20.83 8.52 -2.30
CA GLU A 76 20.01 8.19 -1.13
C GLU A 76 18.54 8.23 -1.49
N VAL A 77 17.96 7.08 -1.81
CA VAL A 77 16.53 6.91 -2.03
C VAL A 77 15.97 5.98 -0.95
N GLY A 78 15.00 6.41 -0.26
CA GLY A 78 14.22 5.53 0.57
C GLY A 78 13.87 6.06 1.95
N ALA A 79 12.70 6.64 2.06
CA ALA A 79 12.05 6.86 3.33
C ALA A 79 10.74 6.08 3.37
N VAL A 80 10.54 5.22 4.37
CA VAL A 80 9.32 4.44 4.56
C VAL A 80 8.70 4.74 5.91
N SER A 81 7.44 5.11 5.91
CA SER A 81 6.68 5.39 7.13
C SER A 81 5.93 4.17 7.67
N LEU A 82 5.99 3.98 8.97
CA LEU A 82 5.23 2.97 9.71
C LEU A 82 3.90 3.55 10.19
N GLN A 83 2.90 3.63 9.31
CA GLN A 83 1.69 4.40 9.56
C GLN A 83 0.74 3.89 10.65
N LYS A 84 0.15 4.85 11.37
CA LYS A 84 -1.02 4.72 12.23
C LYS A 84 -2.31 4.82 11.40
N GLY A 85 -2.83 3.76 10.94
CA GLY A 85 -4.18 3.80 10.39
C GLY A 85 -4.72 2.39 10.25
N ILE A 86 -5.74 2.09 11.01
CA ILE A 86 -6.57 0.89 10.84
C ILE A 86 -6.08 -0.37 11.58
N VAL A 87 -5.65 -0.26 12.83
CA VAL A 87 -5.84 -1.39 13.76
C VAL A 87 -6.56 -0.88 15.00
N LYS A 88 -7.90 -0.92 14.94
CA LYS A 88 -8.72 -0.72 16.14
C LYS A 88 -8.48 -1.88 17.11
N GLN A 89 -7.94 -1.51 18.27
CA GLN A 89 -8.05 -2.23 19.54
C GLN A 89 -7.81 -3.75 19.54
N HIS A 90 -6.55 -4.16 19.41
CA HIS A 90 -6.10 -5.38 20.07
C HIS A 90 -4.73 -5.09 20.68
N CYS A 91 -4.53 -5.43 21.95
CA CYS A 91 -3.33 -5.28 22.78
C CYS A 91 -2.16 -4.42 22.23
N VAL A 92 -1.83 -3.32 22.91
CA VAL A 92 -0.67 -2.44 22.63
C VAL A 92 0.63 -3.23 22.33
N HIS A 93 0.86 -4.35 23.04
CA HIS A 93 2.02 -5.22 22.81
C HIS A 93 2.06 -5.89 21.43
N ALA A 94 0.91 -6.28 20.86
CA ALA A 94 0.86 -6.86 19.53
C ALA A 94 1.16 -5.81 18.45
N GLN A 95 0.62 -4.59 18.58
CA GLN A 95 0.88 -3.50 17.64
C GLN A 95 2.35 -3.07 17.57
N LEU A 96 3.03 -3.05 18.71
CA LEU A 96 4.47 -2.76 18.78
C LEU A 96 5.32 -3.85 18.14
N GLY A 97 4.89 -5.13 18.26
CA GLY A 97 5.50 -6.24 17.53
C GLY A 97 5.39 -6.06 16.01
N PHE A 98 4.29 -5.53 15.52
CA PHE A 98 4.09 -5.25 14.09
C PHE A 98 5.02 -4.15 13.58
N GLN A 99 5.20 -3.05 14.30
CA GLN A 99 6.13 -1.98 13.91
C GLN A 99 7.57 -2.50 13.81
N LEU A 100 8.02 -3.30 14.80
CA LEU A 100 9.34 -3.93 14.75
C LEU A 100 9.48 -4.92 13.57
N ALA A 101 8.43 -5.66 13.24
CA ALA A 101 8.43 -6.57 12.09
C ALA A 101 8.53 -5.80 10.77
N ILE A 102 7.76 -4.73 10.59
CA ILE A 102 7.83 -3.88 9.40
C ILE A 102 9.22 -3.27 9.26
N ALA A 103 9.80 -2.75 10.36
CA ALA A 103 11.16 -2.20 10.33
C ALA A 103 12.20 -3.23 9.87
N ARG A 104 12.08 -4.50 10.28
CA ARG A 104 12.95 -5.58 9.79
C ARG A 104 12.76 -5.86 8.30
N HIS A 105 11.52 -5.89 7.80
CA HIS A 105 11.24 -6.09 6.38
C HIS A 105 11.83 -4.98 5.51
N LEU A 106 11.77 -3.74 5.99
CA LEU A 106 12.34 -2.59 5.30
C LEU A 106 13.88 -2.61 5.32
N ASP A 107 14.48 -2.98 6.46
CA ASP A 107 15.93 -3.18 6.56
C ASP A 107 16.40 -4.34 5.65
N ASP A 108 15.65 -5.44 5.60
CA ASP A 108 15.94 -6.56 4.71
C ASP A 108 15.87 -6.15 3.23
N LEU A 109 14.96 -5.26 2.86
CA LEU A 109 14.91 -4.68 1.52
C LEU A 109 16.13 -3.82 1.24
N GLY A 110 16.66 -3.16 2.26
CA GLY A 110 17.86 -2.34 2.15
C GLY A 110 17.61 -0.84 2.08
N VAL A 111 16.46 -0.35 2.57
CA VAL A 111 16.25 1.09 2.75
C VAL A 111 17.25 1.64 3.76
N GLY A 112 17.67 2.89 3.62
CA GLY A 112 18.69 3.43 4.48
C GLY A 112 18.21 3.98 5.82
N PHE A 113 16.93 4.39 5.95
CA PHE A 113 16.39 4.88 7.22
C PHE A 113 14.98 4.36 7.45
N VAL A 114 14.62 4.10 8.71
CA VAL A 114 13.27 3.70 9.14
C VAL A 114 12.79 4.66 10.21
N GLU A 115 11.73 5.42 9.92
CA GLU A 115 11.13 6.32 10.88
C GLU A 115 10.13 5.58 11.77
N GLY A 116 10.41 5.59 13.06
CA GLY A 116 9.70 4.80 14.07
C GLY A 116 8.52 5.52 14.71
N GLY A 117 8.33 6.82 14.44
CA GLY A 117 7.24 7.60 14.96
C GLY A 117 7.64 8.79 15.82
N TRP A 118 6.65 9.41 16.48
CA TRP A 118 6.81 10.60 17.32
C TRP A 118 6.81 10.26 18.81
N PRO A 119 7.98 10.04 19.45
CA PRO A 119 8.05 9.61 20.84
C PRO A 119 7.46 10.61 21.83
N GLY A 120 7.36 11.91 21.45
CA GLY A 120 6.73 12.94 22.27
C GLY A 120 5.22 13.05 22.14
N ALA A 121 4.63 12.50 21.06
CA ALA A 121 3.21 12.64 20.80
C ALA A 121 2.36 11.57 21.48
N ASN A 122 2.89 10.33 21.63
CA ASN A 122 2.13 9.28 22.29
C ASN A 122 3.04 8.24 22.97
N PRO A 123 2.54 7.61 24.07
CA PRO A 123 3.29 6.60 24.82
C PRO A 123 3.66 5.36 24.00
N LYS A 124 2.90 5.03 22.97
CA LYS A 124 3.14 3.88 22.10
C LYS A 124 4.41 4.06 21.28
N ASP A 125 4.62 5.23 20.70
CA ASP A 125 5.82 5.51 19.93
C ASP A 125 7.06 5.58 20.84
N ALA A 126 6.92 6.18 22.05
CA ALA A 126 7.98 6.13 23.05
C ALA A 126 8.36 4.68 23.42
N GLU A 127 7.38 3.80 23.59
CA GLU A 127 7.61 2.38 23.87
C GLU A 127 8.23 1.64 22.69
N PHE A 128 7.87 2.00 21.44
CA PHE A 128 8.54 1.47 20.25
C PHE A 128 10.05 1.74 20.30
N PHE A 129 10.48 2.98 20.53
CA PHE A 129 11.90 3.32 20.61
C PHE A 129 12.59 2.61 21.79
N ARG A 130 11.93 2.48 22.94
CA ARG A 130 12.46 1.73 24.07
C ARG A 130 12.72 0.26 23.72
N ARG A 131 11.79 -0.40 23.04
CA ARG A 131 11.91 -1.80 22.59
C ARG A 131 12.91 -1.95 21.45
N ALA A 132 12.95 -1.00 20.53
CA ALA A 132 13.85 -1.03 19.38
C ALA A 132 15.31 -1.12 19.82
N ARG A 133 15.69 -0.50 20.95
CA ARG A 133 17.07 -0.56 21.48
C ARG A 133 17.54 -1.98 21.79
N THR A 134 16.65 -2.89 22.15
CA THR A 134 17.00 -4.26 22.57
C THR A 134 16.49 -5.34 21.62
N GLU A 135 15.43 -5.07 20.87
CA GLU A 135 14.75 -6.05 20.03
C GLU A 135 14.96 -5.83 18.53
N LEU A 136 15.46 -4.65 18.11
CA LEU A 136 15.65 -4.32 16.71
C LEU A 136 17.15 -4.20 16.39
N THR A 137 17.62 -5.07 15.51
CA THR A 137 18.96 -4.97 14.93
C THR A 137 18.80 -4.70 13.44
N LEU A 138 19.16 -3.49 13.02
CA LEU A 138 19.15 -3.06 11.63
C LEU A 138 20.58 -3.20 11.06
N ARG A 139 20.68 -3.69 9.83
CA ARG A 139 21.95 -3.92 9.12
C ARG A 139 22.27 -2.83 8.12
N THR A 140 21.24 -2.28 7.50
CA THR A 140 21.31 -1.27 6.46
C THR A 140 20.69 0.04 6.92
N ALA A 141 19.47 -0.03 7.46
CA ALA A 141 18.70 1.13 7.84
C ALA A 141 19.17 1.76 9.16
N GLN A 142 19.08 3.08 9.25
CA GLN A 142 19.18 3.81 10.52
C GLN A 142 17.77 4.16 11.01
N LEU A 143 17.54 4.03 12.32
CA LEU A 143 16.27 4.40 12.92
C LEU A 143 16.18 5.92 13.05
N ALA A 144 15.07 6.51 12.60
CA ALA A 144 14.77 7.92 12.73
C ALA A 144 13.60 8.15 13.69
N ALA A 145 13.66 9.22 14.48
CA ALA A 145 12.57 9.71 15.31
C ALA A 145 11.98 10.97 14.67
N PHE A 146 10.66 11.07 14.64
CA PHE A 146 9.95 12.24 14.12
C PHE A 146 9.52 13.17 15.25
N GLY A 147 9.50 14.49 14.99
CA GLY A 147 8.96 15.47 15.90
C GLY A 147 8.91 16.86 15.31
N SER A 148 8.29 17.81 16.03
CA SER A 148 8.28 19.21 15.65
C SER A 148 9.49 19.96 16.20
N THR A 149 9.77 21.14 15.66
CA THR A 149 10.65 22.13 16.29
C THR A 149 10.17 22.50 17.68
N ARG A 150 11.02 23.17 18.49
CA ARG A 150 10.60 23.71 19.80
C ARG A 150 9.37 24.60 19.66
N ARG A 151 8.61 24.76 20.72
CA ARG A 151 7.45 25.64 20.75
C ARG A 151 7.86 27.12 20.67
N PRO A 152 6.96 28.01 20.20
CA PRO A 152 7.21 29.44 20.27
C PRO A 152 7.56 29.89 21.70
N GLY A 153 8.68 30.59 21.86
CA GLY A 153 9.20 31.00 23.18
C GLY A 153 9.71 29.86 24.06
N GLY A 154 9.70 28.61 23.59
CA GLY A 154 10.19 27.43 24.32
C GLY A 154 11.71 27.31 24.30
N VAL A 155 12.22 26.33 25.08
CA VAL A 155 13.65 25.98 25.15
C VAL A 155 13.86 24.65 24.47
N ALA A 156 14.76 24.60 23.49
CA ALA A 156 15.00 23.41 22.69
C ALA A 156 15.37 22.18 23.53
N ALA A 157 16.20 22.35 24.56
CA ALA A 157 16.61 21.26 25.45
C ALA A 157 15.45 20.59 26.18
N ASP A 158 14.40 21.35 26.52
CA ASP A 158 13.22 20.84 27.22
C ASP A 158 12.19 20.27 26.23
N ASP A 159 11.88 21.04 25.18
CA ASP A 159 10.86 20.67 24.22
C ASP A 159 11.24 19.45 23.37
N LEU A 160 12.55 19.23 23.11
CA LEU A 160 13.07 18.14 22.28
C LEU A 160 13.67 16.97 23.07
N ALA A 161 13.54 16.99 24.40
CA ALA A 161 14.09 15.92 25.25
C ALA A 161 13.64 14.52 24.82
N HIS A 162 12.39 14.37 24.40
CA HIS A 162 11.82 13.11 23.95
C HIS A 162 12.48 12.58 22.65
N LEU A 163 12.95 13.47 21.77
CA LEU A 163 13.67 13.09 20.54
C LEU A 163 15.09 12.64 20.86
N ARG A 164 15.81 13.40 21.72
CA ARG A 164 17.11 13.01 22.22
C ARG A 164 17.06 11.67 22.95
N ASP A 165 16.09 11.52 23.84
CA ASP A 165 15.95 10.34 24.71
C ASP A 165 15.39 9.13 23.99
N SER A 166 14.87 9.26 22.74
CA SER A 166 14.49 8.14 21.89
C SER A 166 15.67 7.20 21.60
N GLY A 167 16.90 7.74 21.57
CA GLY A 167 18.11 7.01 21.21
C GLY A 167 18.22 6.74 19.70
N ALA A 168 17.35 7.33 18.89
CA ALA A 168 17.47 7.27 17.43
C ALA A 168 18.68 8.08 16.96
N PRO A 169 19.54 7.54 16.08
CA PRO A 169 20.69 8.27 15.55
C PRO A 169 20.26 9.40 14.59
N VAL A 170 19.05 9.35 14.08
CA VAL A 170 18.49 10.32 13.13
C VAL A 170 17.22 10.92 13.70
N VAL A 171 17.00 12.21 13.47
CA VAL A 171 15.76 12.91 13.81
C VAL A 171 15.25 13.64 12.58
N THR A 172 13.97 13.46 12.25
CA THR A 172 13.25 14.27 11.29
C THR A 172 12.44 15.33 12.06
N LEU A 173 12.72 16.61 11.81
CA LEU A 173 12.00 17.72 12.40
C LEU A 173 11.04 18.35 11.38
N VAL A 174 9.74 18.39 11.70
CA VAL A 174 8.79 19.17 10.89
C VAL A 174 8.82 20.65 11.28
N ALA A 175 8.88 21.53 10.27
CA ALA A 175 8.82 22.97 10.44
C ALA A 175 7.91 23.60 9.39
N LYS A 176 7.14 24.62 9.78
CA LYS A 176 6.27 25.32 8.85
C LYS A 176 7.10 26.20 7.90
N SER A 177 6.91 26.03 6.61
CA SER A 177 7.54 26.83 5.54
C SER A 177 6.57 27.71 4.76
N ASP A 178 5.28 27.64 5.08
CA ASP A 178 4.24 28.52 4.58
C ASP A 178 3.88 29.57 5.65
N VAL A 179 3.98 30.85 5.29
CA VAL A 179 3.71 31.99 6.19
C VAL A 179 2.31 31.91 6.80
N ARG A 180 1.32 31.46 6.04
CA ARG A 180 -0.06 31.31 6.53
C ARG A 180 -0.16 30.36 7.70
N HIS A 181 0.62 29.25 7.65
CA HIS A 181 0.69 28.29 8.75
C HIS A 181 1.45 28.84 9.95
N VAL A 182 2.52 29.60 9.74
CA VAL A 182 3.26 30.26 10.83
C VAL A 182 2.36 31.24 11.58
N GLU A 183 1.67 32.12 10.85
CA GLU A 183 0.89 33.20 11.46
C GLU A 183 -0.45 32.72 12.04
N ARG A 184 -1.13 31.77 11.38
CA ARG A 184 -2.50 31.37 11.74
C ARG A 184 -2.56 30.10 12.57
N ALA A 185 -1.75 29.08 12.24
CA ALA A 185 -1.74 27.81 12.95
C ALA A 185 -0.79 27.87 14.17
N LEU A 186 0.49 28.22 13.98
CA LEU A 186 1.43 28.38 15.10
C LEU A 186 1.20 29.65 15.90
N ARG A 187 0.48 30.63 15.36
CA ARG A 187 0.19 31.94 15.98
C ARG A 187 1.47 32.65 16.46
N THR A 188 2.51 32.63 15.62
CA THR A 188 3.80 33.20 15.91
C THR A 188 4.31 34.06 14.73
N THR A 189 5.49 34.72 14.89
CA THR A 189 6.10 35.51 13.84
C THR A 189 7.03 34.68 12.97
N ARG A 190 7.36 35.18 11.78
CA ARG A 190 8.32 34.59 10.87
C ARG A 190 9.70 34.42 11.52
N GLU A 191 10.15 35.46 12.21
CA GLU A 191 11.44 35.54 12.91
C GLU A 191 11.51 34.47 14.01
N GLU A 192 10.43 34.29 14.76
CA GLU A 192 10.38 33.25 15.80
C GLU A 192 10.35 31.86 15.18
N ASN A 193 9.61 31.62 14.09
CA ASN A 193 9.63 30.33 13.41
C ASN A 193 11.05 29.99 12.88
N LEU A 194 11.77 30.96 12.31
CA LEU A 194 13.17 30.76 11.90
C LEU A 194 14.08 30.50 13.10
N ALA A 195 13.83 31.16 14.25
CA ALA A 195 14.56 30.88 15.48
C ALA A 195 14.25 29.46 16.00
N MET A 196 12.98 29.02 15.98
CA MET A 196 12.58 27.66 16.33
C MET A 196 13.32 26.62 15.50
N VAL A 197 13.40 26.81 14.17
CA VAL A 197 14.15 25.93 13.26
C VAL A 197 15.62 25.88 13.65
N ARG A 198 16.27 27.06 13.74
CA ARG A 198 17.69 27.15 14.06
C ARG A 198 18.03 26.48 15.39
N ASP A 199 17.32 26.85 16.44
CA ASP A 199 17.61 26.41 17.81
C ASP A 199 17.38 24.90 17.94
N SER A 200 16.34 24.37 17.30
CA SER A 200 16.02 22.93 17.34
C SER A 200 17.05 22.08 16.58
N VAL A 201 17.39 22.48 15.36
CA VAL A 201 18.39 21.78 14.57
C VAL A 201 19.76 21.81 15.27
N ALA A 202 20.21 23.00 15.67
CA ALA A 202 21.49 23.17 16.32
C ALA A 202 21.58 22.36 17.63
N HIS A 203 20.51 22.30 18.43
CA HIS A 203 20.47 21.53 19.66
C HIS A 203 20.66 20.02 19.37
N LEU A 204 19.88 19.42 18.49
CA LEU A 204 19.95 17.99 18.19
C LEU A 204 21.27 17.59 17.52
N VAL A 205 21.81 18.44 16.67
CA VAL A 205 23.15 18.25 16.07
C VAL A 205 24.24 18.28 17.18
N ALA A 206 24.14 19.19 18.14
CA ALA A 206 25.06 19.25 19.28
C ALA A 206 24.96 18.02 20.21
N GLU A 207 23.79 17.37 20.26
CA GLU A 207 23.59 16.09 20.97
C GLU A 207 24.10 14.89 20.13
N GLY A 208 24.64 15.11 18.94
CA GLY A 208 25.23 14.08 18.07
C GLY A 208 24.26 13.36 17.15
N GLN A 209 23.03 13.86 17.01
CA GLN A 209 22.02 13.29 16.10
C GLN A 209 22.15 13.88 14.69
N ARG A 210 21.91 13.08 13.69
CA ARG A 210 21.73 13.52 12.31
C ARG A 210 20.32 14.10 12.16
N VAL A 211 20.19 15.29 11.60
CA VAL A 211 18.90 15.99 11.53
C VAL A 211 18.46 16.18 10.09
N PHE A 212 17.25 15.76 9.77
CA PHE A 212 16.52 16.12 8.57
C PHE A 212 15.46 17.16 8.92
N LEU A 213 15.22 18.13 8.05
CA LEU A 213 14.13 19.09 8.20
C LEU A 213 13.07 18.86 7.15
N ASP A 214 11.87 18.48 7.57
CA ASP A 214 10.69 18.46 6.70
C ASP A 214 10.09 19.86 6.67
N ALA A 215 10.27 20.56 5.53
CA ALA A 215 9.69 21.87 5.28
C ALA A 215 8.21 21.70 4.87
N GLU A 216 7.36 21.63 5.87
CA GLU A 216 5.94 21.33 5.70
C GLU A 216 5.22 22.44 4.94
N HIS A 217 4.34 22.06 4.00
CA HIS A 217 3.68 22.95 3.04
C HIS A 217 4.66 23.78 2.18
N PHE A 218 5.83 23.22 1.86
CA PHE A 218 6.88 23.95 1.15
C PHE A 218 6.40 24.52 -0.19
N PHE A 219 5.79 23.70 -1.01
CA PHE A 219 5.39 24.10 -2.36
C PHE A 219 4.30 25.18 -2.34
N ASP A 220 3.31 25.05 -1.48
CA ASP A 220 2.27 26.08 -1.29
C ASP A 220 2.88 27.38 -0.75
N GLY A 221 3.78 27.26 0.24
CA GLY A 221 4.53 28.37 0.80
C GLY A 221 5.41 29.07 -0.22
N TYR A 222 6.14 28.29 -1.05
CA TYR A 222 6.98 28.81 -2.11
C TYR A 222 6.18 29.56 -3.18
N VAL A 223 5.02 29.08 -3.57
CA VAL A 223 4.15 29.77 -4.51
C VAL A 223 3.64 31.10 -3.92
N ALA A 224 3.38 31.15 -2.62
CA ALA A 224 2.88 32.34 -1.92
C ALA A 224 3.99 33.35 -1.57
N ASP A 225 5.11 32.90 -1.06
CA ASP A 225 6.28 33.71 -0.63
C ASP A 225 7.57 32.88 -0.81
N PRO A 226 8.16 32.89 -2.02
CA PRO A 226 9.37 32.11 -2.31
C PRO A 226 10.55 32.45 -1.40
N ALA A 227 10.69 33.71 -1.04
CA ALA A 227 11.83 34.18 -0.24
C ALA A 227 11.80 33.58 1.16
N TYR A 228 10.65 33.58 1.80
CA TYR A 228 10.50 33.01 3.14
C TYR A 228 10.61 31.48 3.13
N ALA A 229 9.98 30.80 2.19
CA ALA A 229 10.08 29.35 2.08
C ALA A 229 11.54 28.88 1.93
N VAL A 230 12.33 29.57 1.09
CA VAL A 230 13.76 29.30 0.92
C VAL A 230 14.57 29.66 2.17
N GLU A 231 14.23 30.75 2.87
CA GLU A 231 14.93 31.15 4.10
C GLU A 231 14.82 30.09 5.19
N VAL A 232 13.68 29.40 5.32
CA VAL A 232 13.53 28.27 6.26
C VAL A 232 14.55 27.16 5.97
N LEU A 233 14.76 26.82 4.68
CA LEU A 233 15.75 25.79 4.30
C LEU A 233 17.19 26.24 4.59
N LEU A 234 17.50 27.49 4.29
CA LEU A 234 18.84 28.04 4.53
C LEU A 234 19.18 28.08 6.02
N VAL A 235 18.23 28.51 6.85
CA VAL A 235 18.41 28.53 8.32
C VAL A 235 18.62 27.11 8.86
N ALA A 236 17.86 26.13 8.38
CA ALA A 236 18.06 24.74 8.78
C ALA A 236 19.43 24.19 8.39
N ALA A 237 19.84 24.42 7.13
CA ALA A 237 21.15 23.98 6.64
C ALA A 237 22.31 24.66 7.40
N GLN A 238 22.22 25.95 7.67
CA GLN A 238 23.20 26.69 8.46
C GLN A 238 23.27 26.20 9.92
N ALA A 239 22.17 25.74 10.48
CA ALA A 239 22.12 25.15 11.81
C ALA A 239 22.66 23.71 11.86
N GLY A 240 22.93 23.09 10.71
CA GLY A 240 23.52 21.76 10.58
C GLY A 240 22.57 20.64 10.16
N ALA A 241 21.37 20.97 9.65
CA ALA A 241 20.52 19.97 9.03
C ALA A 241 21.22 19.33 7.82
N ASP A 242 21.22 18.00 7.73
CA ASP A 242 21.86 17.26 6.65
C ASP A 242 21.04 17.31 5.35
N VAL A 243 19.72 17.28 5.48
CA VAL A 243 18.77 17.37 4.34
C VAL A 243 17.63 18.30 4.71
N ALA A 244 17.21 19.13 3.77
CA ALA A 244 15.96 19.88 3.81
C ALA A 244 14.98 19.20 2.84
N VAL A 245 13.91 18.63 3.37
CA VAL A 245 12.91 17.88 2.61
C VAL A 245 11.77 18.81 2.23
N LEU A 246 11.49 18.94 0.95
CA LEU A 246 10.43 19.76 0.39
C LEU A 246 9.12 18.97 0.43
N CYS A 247 8.14 19.40 1.25
CA CYS A 247 6.90 18.67 1.42
C CYS A 247 5.78 19.21 0.53
N ASP A 248 5.24 18.37 -0.37
CA ASP A 248 3.93 18.58 -1.01
C ASP A 248 2.84 18.03 -0.08
N THR A 249 2.64 18.72 1.05
CA THR A 249 1.77 18.29 2.14
C THR A 249 0.30 18.15 1.72
N ASN A 250 -0.18 19.04 0.85
CA ASN A 250 -1.53 18.99 0.31
C ASN A 250 -1.66 18.02 -0.88
N GLY A 251 -0.55 17.49 -1.39
CA GLY A 251 -0.55 16.52 -2.50
C GLY A 251 -1.10 17.07 -3.81
N GLY A 252 -1.03 18.40 -4.01
CA GLY A 252 -1.66 19.09 -5.12
C GLY A 252 -0.72 19.57 -6.23
N MET A 253 0.57 19.34 -6.14
CA MET A 253 1.53 19.80 -7.13
C MET A 253 1.55 18.92 -8.38
N LEU A 254 1.58 19.56 -9.56
CA LEU A 254 1.85 18.87 -10.82
C LEU A 254 3.36 18.64 -11.01
N PRO A 255 3.79 17.52 -11.60
CA PRO A 255 5.20 17.17 -11.71
C PRO A 255 6.08 18.21 -12.40
N SER A 256 5.59 18.86 -13.45
CA SER A 256 6.31 19.90 -14.18
C SER A 256 6.59 21.13 -13.30
N ARG A 257 5.58 21.58 -12.55
CA ARG A 257 5.72 22.75 -11.66
C ARG A 257 6.60 22.43 -10.47
N LEU A 258 6.46 21.23 -9.92
CA LEU A 258 7.32 20.75 -8.83
C LEU A 258 8.78 20.71 -9.26
N ALA A 259 9.10 20.10 -10.41
CA ALA A 259 10.46 20.03 -10.94
C ALA A 259 11.08 21.42 -11.18
N GLU A 260 10.29 22.38 -11.69
CA GLU A 260 10.73 23.77 -11.86
C GLU A 260 11.13 24.39 -10.51
N ILE A 261 10.28 24.27 -9.49
CA ILE A 261 10.56 24.79 -8.14
C ILE A 261 11.81 24.12 -7.54
N VAL A 262 11.90 22.80 -7.60
CA VAL A 262 13.06 22.07 -7.06
C VAL A 262 14.36 22.51 -7.77
N SER A 263 14.33 22.69 -9.09
CA SER A 263 15.49 23.17 -9.85
C SER A 263 15.93 24.57 -9.40
N GLN A 264 14.98 25.47 -9.12
CA GLN A 264 15.29 26.81 -8.62
C GLN A 264 15.87 26.77 -7.21
N VAL A 265 15.27 25.97 -6.33
CA VAL A 265 15.71 25.82 -4.93
C VAL A 265 17.07 25.15 -4.83
N ARG A 266 17.40 24.24 -5.73
CA ARG A 266 18.71 23.59 -5.81
C ARG A 266 19.87 24.57 -5.94
N GLU A 267 19.65 25.74 -6.58
CA GLU A 267 20.67 26.79 -6.73
C GLU A 267 21.14 27.36 -5.39
N THR A 268 20.39 27.13 -4.29
CA THR A 268 20.81 27.51 -2.93
C THR A 268 21.99 26.69 -2.41
N GLY A 269 22.30 25.56 -3.02
CA GLY A 269 23.31 24.61 -2.55
C GLY A 269 22.90 23.76 -1.35
N VAL A 270 21.68 23.92 -0.84
CA VAL A 270 21.13 23.06 0.23
C VAL A 270 20.88 21.68 -0.33
N ARG A 271 21.23 20.64 0.43
CA ARG A 271 20.90 19.25 0.08
C ARG A 271 19.40 19.02 0.22
N LEU A 272 18.74 18.69 -0.89
CA LEU A 272 17.29 18.61 -0.97
C LEU A 272 16.77 17.17 -0.90
N GLY A 273 15.64 17.02 -0.22
CA GLY A 273 14.78 15.84 -0.26
C GLY A 273 13.39 16.18 -0.79
N ILE A 274 12.59 15.15 -1.00
CA ILE A 274 11.18 15.25 -1.41
C ILE A 274 10.30 14.36 -0.56
N HIS A 275 9.15 14.92 -0.15
CA HIS A 275 8.05 14.22 0.49
C HIS A 275 6.74 14.63 -0.20
N ALA A 276 6.05 13.68 -0.82
CA ALA A 276 4.85 13.98 -1.57
C ALA A 276 3.65 13.14 -1.12
N HIS A 277 2.50 13.82 -0.92
CA HIS A 277 1.20 13.18 -0.74
C HIS A 277 0.53 12.91 -2.10
N ASN A 278 -0.44 11.99 -2.12
CA ASN A 278 -0.98 11.40 -3.36
C ASN A 278 -2.39 11.87 -3.72
N ASP A 279 -2.81 13.05 -3.26
CA ASP A 279 -4.19 13.55 -3.38
C ASP A 279 -4.67 13.71 -4.82
N ILE A 280 -3.76 14.05 -5.73
CA ILE A 280 -4.05 14.09 -7.16
C ILE A 280 -3.40 12.94 -7.95
N ALA A 281 -3.05 11.84 -7.29
CA ALA A 281 -2.40 10.65 -7.87
C ALA A 281 -1.04 10.95 -8.53
N CYS A 282 -0.31 11.98 -8.09
CA CYS A 282 0.98 12.37 -8.67
C CYS A 282 2.18 12.14 -7.74
N ALA A 283 2.02 11.58 -6.55
CA ALA A 283 3.10 11.51 -5.56
C ALA A 283 4.35 10.79 -6.06
N VAL A 284 4.21 9.64 -6.73
CA VAL A 284 5.34 8.90 -7.33
C VAL A 284 5.98 9.73 -8.44
N ALA A 285 5.18 10.31 -9.34
CA ALA A 285 5.67 11.14 -10.43
C ALA A 285 6.39 12.40 -9.90
N ASN A 286 5.84 13.03 -8.86
CA ASN A 286 6.44 14.17 -8.20
C ASN A 286 7.80 13.82 -7.55
N SER A 287 7.88 12.66 -6.89
CA SER A 287 9.13 12.18 -6.30
C SER A 287 10.22 11.92 -7.35
N LEU A 288 9.87 11.27 -8.46
CA LEU A 288 10.79 11.03 -9.57
C LEU A 288 11.22 12.34 -10.23
N ALA A 289 10.29 13.28 -10.47
CA ALA A 289 10.59 14.60 -11.03
C ALA A 289 11.49 15.44 -10.12
N ALA A 290 11.33 15.36 -8.80
CA ALA A 290 12.21 16.01 -7.84
C ALA A 290 13.64 15.44 -7.87
N ILE A 291 13.77 14.12 -8.00
CA ILE A 291 15.08 13.45 -8.12
C ILE A 291 15.80 13.90 -9.40
N ASP A 292 15.08 13.97 -10.51
CA ASP A 292 15.65 14.43 -11.79
C ASP A 292 16.03 15.92 -11.73
N ALA A 293 15.30 16.73 -10.96
CA ALA A 293 15.61 18.12 -10.69
C ALA A 293 16.74 18.33 -9.67
N GLY A 294 17.20 17.26 -8.99
CA GLY A 294 18.38 17.30 -8.10
C GLY A 294 18.14 16.99 -6.64
N ALA A 295 16.96 16.56 -6.24
CA ALA A 295 16.75 16.00 -4.92
C ALA A 295 17.54 14.68 -4.78
N THR A 296 18.19 14.49 -3.62
CA THR A 296 19.01 13.31 -3.34
C THR A 296 18.42 12.41 -2.24
N HIS A 297 17.33 12.84 -1.66
CA HIS A 297 16.64 12.14 -0.57
C HIS A 297 15.15 12.07 -0.86
N VAL A 298 14.55 10.91 -0.66
CA VAL A 298 13.12 10.68 -0.91
C VAL A 298 12.49 10.06 0.32
N GLN A 299 11.41 10.65 0.76
CA GLN A 299 10.52 10.07 1.74
C GLN A 299 9.29 9.50 1.03
N GLY A 300 8.89 8.30 1.44
CA GLY A 300 7.70 7.62 0.95
C GLY A 300 7.23 6.58 1.95
N THR A 301 6.20 5.86 1.60
CA THR A 301 5.65 4.82 2.48
C THR A 301 5.58 3.49 1.77
N ALA A 302 5.67 2.40 2.54
CA ALA A 302 5.41 1.08 2.01
C ALA A 302 4.01 1.02 1.42
N ASN A 303 3.88 0.55 0.18
CA ASN A 303 2.61 0.44 -0.54
C ASN A 303 1.82 1.77 -0.69
N GLY A 304 2.46 2.92 -0.49
CA GLY A 304 1.81 4.22 -0.57
C GLY A 304 0.84 4.50 0.58
N TYR A 305 0.93 3.77 1.69
CA TYR A 305 0.04 4.01 2.82
C TYR A 305 0.21 5.42 3.36
N GLY A 306 -0.89 6.05 3.84
CA GLY A 306 -0.82 7.41 4.32
C GLY A 306 -2.17 8.04 4.57
N GLU A 307 -2.16 9.27 5.05
CA GLU A 307 -3.37 10.07 5.20
C GLU A 307 -4.07 10.29 3.87
N ARG A 308 -5.36 10.52 3.93
CA ARG A 308 -6.23 10.82 2.79
C ARG A 308 -6.06 9.80 1.67
N CYS A 309 -5.42 10.16 0.54
CA CYS A 309 -5.14 9.29 -0.60
C CYS A 309 -3.77 8.58 -0.49
N GLY A 310 -3.07 8.73 0.63
CA GLY A 310 -1.75 8.15 0.89
C GLY A 310 -0.58 9.04 0.51
N ASN A 311 0.61 8.48 0.65
CA ASN A 311 1.89 9.10 0.32
C ASN A 311 2.47 8.52 -0.97
N ALA A 312 3.62 8.99 -1.36
CA ALA A 312 4.37 8.38 -2.45
C ALA A 312 4.69 6.92 -2.15
N ASP A 313 4.28 6.00 -3.03
CA ASP A 313 4.62 4.59 -2.91
C ASP A 313 6.11 4.38 -3.17
N LEU A 314 6.85 4.13 -2.09
CA LEU A 314 8.30 3.97 -2.16
C LEU A 314 8.71 2.77 -3.03
N PHE A 315 7.93 1.70 -3.05
CA PHE A 315 8.24 0.53 -3.85
C PHE A 315 8.19 0.84 -5.35
N SER A 316 7.19 1.61 -5.77
CA SER A 316 7.10 2.10 -7.15
C SER A 316 8.25 3.05 -7.51
N ILE A 317 8.66 3.93 -6.58
CA ILE A 317 9.78 4.85 -6.79
C ILE A 317 11.08 4.06 -6.96
N VAL A 318 11.38 3.15 -6.04
CA VAL A 318 12.61 2.33 -6.06
C VAL A 318 12.68 1.49 -7.33
N ALA A 319 11.60 0.79 -7.68
CA ALA A 319 11.54 -0.01 -8.90
C ALA A 319 11.78 0.83 -10.16
N ALA A 320 11.15 2.02 -10.25
CA ALA A 320 11.33 2.92 -11.39
C ALA A 320 12.77 3.45 -11.48
N LEU A 321 13.38 3.83 -10.36
CA LEU A 321 14.75 4.34 -10.34
C LEU A 321 15.77 3.30 -10.79
N GLU A 322 15.66 2.05 -10.31
CA GLU A 322 16.62 1.01 -10.68
C GLU A 322 16.38 0.49 -12.11
N THR A 323 15.12 0.24 -12.49
CA THR A 323 14.84 -0.41 -13.78
C THR A 323 14.72 0.56 -14.96
N LYS A 324 14.36 1.83 -14.73
CA LYS A 324 14.12 2.82 -15.80
C LYS A 324 15.15 3.94 -15.81
N ALA A 325 15.60 4.41 -14.64
CA ALA A 325 16.57 5.48 -14.55
C ALA A 325 18.02 4.99 -14.39
N GLY A 326 18.26 3.69 -14.22
CA GLY A 326 19.57 3.09 -14.03
C GLY A 326 20.29 3.56 -12.76
N ARG A 327 19.54 4.00 -11.75
CA ARG A 327 20.06 4.47 -10.46
C ARG A 327 20.05 3.31 -9.46
N ILE A 328 21.18 3.00 -8.87
CA ILE A 328 21.28 1.99 -7.80
C ILE A 328 20.85 2.64 -6.50
N VAL A 329 19.76 2.17 -5.92
CA VAL A 329 19.17 2.71 -4.69
C VAL A 329 19.04 1.69 -3.56
N LEU A 330 19.09 0.39 -3.91
CA LEU A 330 19.13 -0.72 -2.95
C LEU A 330 20.46 -1.49 -3.07
N PRO A 331 20.84 -2.24 -2.04
CA PRO A 331 21.94 -3.19 -2.15
C PRO A 331 21.67 -4.22 -3.26
N ALA A 332 22.73 -4.69 -3.91
CA ALA A 332 22.64 -5.62 -5.04
C ALA A 332 21.73 -6.84 -4.74
N GLY A 333 20.81 -7.12 -5.64
CA GLY A 333 19.87 -8.24 -5.57
C GLY A 333 18.65 -8.03 -4.67
N ARG A 334 18.54 -6.89 -3.98
CA ARG A 334 17.42 -6.63 -3.07
C ARG A 334 16.14 -6.20 -3.78
N LEU A 335 16.22 -5.68 -4.98
CA LEU A 335 15.04 -5.33 -5.75
C LEU A 335 14.13 -6.55 -6.00
N ALA A 336 14.68 -7.74 -6.16
CA ALA A 336 13.91 -8.99 -6.30
C ALA A 336 13.09 -9.38 -5.06
N GLU A 337 13.34 -8.76 -3.90
CA GLU A 337 12.58 -8.96 -2.67
C GLU A 337 11.35 -8.04 -2.56
N LEU A 338 11.20 -7.09 -3.50
CA LEU A 338 10.21 -6.01 -3.42
C LEU A 338 8.79 -6.55 -3.25
N GLY A 339 8.36 -7.47 -4.10
CA GLY A 339 7.03 -8.09 -4.04
C GLY A 339 6.78 -8.80 -2.71
N ARG A 340 7.76 -9.59 -2.24
CA ARG A 340 7.67 -10.28 -0.94
C ARG A 340 7.52 -9.30 0.23
N VAL A 341 8.33 -8.24 0.25
CA VAL A 341 8.31 -7.22 1.31
C VAL A 341 6.99 -6.45 1.29
N ALA A 342 6.50 -6.05 0.11
CA ALA A 342 5.23 -5.37 -0.05
C ALA A 342 4.06 -6.17 0.56
N HIS A 343 3.97 -7.46 0.22
CA HIS A 343 2.93 -8.36 0.73
C HIS A 343 3.09 -8.65 2.23
N ALA A 344 4.31 -8.87 2.71
CA ALA A 344 4.55 -9.11 4.14
C ALA A 344 4.15 -7.89 4.99
N ILE A 345 4.41 -6.66 4.52
CA ILE A 345 3.98 -5.45 5.22
C ILE A 345 2.46 -5.29 5.17
N ALA A 346 1.82 -5.58 4.04
CA ALA A 346 0.36 -5.57 3.91
C ALA A 346 -0.30 -6.54 4.90
N GLU A 347 0.24 -7.76 5.03
CA GLU A 347 -0.23 -8.78 5.98
C GLU A 347 -0.07 -8.29 7.44
N VAL A 348 1.13 -7.80 7.81
CA VAL A 348 1.38 -7.26 9.16
C VAL A 348 0.48 -6.08 9.47
N ALA A 349 0.22 -5.19 8.51
CA ALA A 349 -0.67 -4.05 8.64
C ALA A 349 -2.16 -4.45 8.63
N ASN A 350 -2.48 -5.70 8.27
CA ASN A 350 -3.84 -6.20 8.06
C ASN A 350 -4.62 -5.35 7.02
N ILE A 351 -3.93 -4.98 5.94
CA ILE A 351 -4.50 -4.26 4.80
C ILE A 351 -4.45 -5.21 3.60
N ALA A 352 -5.59 -5.43 2.96
CA ALA A 352 -5.63 -6.26 1.76
C ALA A 352 -4.73 -5.64 0.67
N PRO A 353 -3.79 -6.41 0.05
CA PRO A 353 -2.99 -5.90 -1.05
C PRO A 353 -3.88 -5.47 -2.22
N ASP A 354 -3.56 -4.33 -2.85
CA ASP A 354 -4.20 -3.95 -4.10
C ASP A 354 -3.65 -4.83 -5.24
N PRO A 355 -4.50 -5.64 -5.90
CA PRO A 355 -4.05 -6.48 -7.00
C PRO A 355 -3.51 -5.68 -8.19
N HIS A 356 -3.89 -4.41 -8.34
CA HIS A 356 -3.45 -3.52 -9.42
C HIS A 356 -2.32 -2.57 -9.00
N GLN A 357 -1.76 -2.73 -7.80
CA GLN A 357 -0.62 -1.91 -7.39
C GLN A 357 0.54 -2.09 -8.39
N PRO A 358 1.13 -1.00 -8.90
CA PRO A 358 2.27 -1.10 -9.81
C PRO A 358 3.40 -1.96 -9.23
N TRP A 359 4.05 -2.74 -10.07
CA TRP A 359 5.20 -3.62 -9.77
C TRP A 359 4.89 -4.85 -8.90
N VAL A 360 4.17 -4.69 -7.80
CA VAL A 360 4.03 -5.72 -6.74
C VAL A 360 2.66 -6.37 -6.71
N GLY A 361 1.64 -5.75 -7.30
CA GLY A 361 0.29 -6.30 -7.33
C GLY A 361 0.18 -7.57 -8.17
N ALA A 362 -0.75 -8.44 -7.82
CA ALA A 362 -0.97 -9.72 -8.50
C ALA A 362 -1.35 -9.56 -9.98
N SER A 363 -1.87 -8.40 -10.37
CA SER A 363 -2.24 -8.07 -11.77
C SER A 363 -1.20 -7.21 -12.50
N ALA A 364 -0.12 -6.78 -11.82
CA ALA A 364 0.85 -5.84 -12.39
C ALA A 364 1.51 -6.36 -13.69
N PHE A 365 1.70 -7.69 -13.80
CA PHE A 365 2.26 -8.36 -14.98
C PHE A 365 1.31 -9.44 -15.51
N ALA A 366 0.00 -9.19 -15.39
CA ALA A 366 -1.02 -10.13 -15.86
C ALA A 366 -1.50 -9.75 -17.26
N HIS A 367 -1.58 -10.74 -18.14
CA HIS A 367 -2.02 -10.57 -19.52
C HIS A 367 -3.26 -11.42 -19.80
N LYS A 368 -4.31 -10.80 -20.34
CA LYS A 368 -5.62 -11.40 -20.58
C LYS A 368 -5.89 -11.62 -22.09
N ALA A 369 -5.55 -10.65 -22.92
CA ALA A 369 -5.90 -10.67 -24.34
C ALA A 369 -5.02 -11.64 -25.14
N GLY A 370 -5.65 -12.48 -25.96
CA GLY A 370 -4.96 -13.48 -26.77
C GLY A 370 -3.91 -12.88 -27.74
N LEU A 371 -4.12 -11.65 -28.24
CA LEU A 371 -3.14 -10.95 -29.07
C LEU A 371 -1.86 -10.63 -28.27
N HIS A 372 -2.00 -10.11 -27.05
CA HIS A 372 -0.88 -9.82 -26.16
C HIS A 372 -0.09 -11.09 -25.82
N VAL A 373 -0.80 -12.17 -25.45
CA VAL A 373 -0.16 -13.45 -25.12
C VAL A 373 0.58 -14.04 -26.31
N SER A 374 0.03 -13.90 -27.52
CA SER A 374 0.69 -14.36 -28.74
C SER A 374 2.00 -13.61 -29.02
N ALA A 375 2.02 -12.30 -28.78
CA ALA A 375 3.23 -11.49 -28.95
C ALA A 375 4.26 -11.77 -27.85
N ILE A 376 3.84 -11.89 -26.58
CA ILE A 376 4.71 -12.25 -25.45
C ILE A 376 5.36 -13.63 -25.65
N LYS A 377 4.66 -14.57 -26.28
CA LYS A 377 5.22 -15.88 -26.64
C LYS A 377 6.39 -15.76 -27.62
N ALA A 378 6.35 -14.76 -28.51
CA ALA A 378 7.43 -14.47 -29.46
C ALA A 378 8.57 -13.68 -28.81
N ASP A 379 8.21 -12.64 -28.06
CA ASP A 379 9.15 -11.78 -27.34
C ASP A 379 8.41 -11.11 -26.16
N PRO A 380 8.77 -11.41 -24.89
CA PRO A 380 8.14 -10.81 -23.71
C PRO A 380 8.18 -9.28 -23.70
N ASP A 381 9.25 -8.67 -24.19
CA ASP A 381 9.46 -7.21 -24.15
C ASP A 381 8.46 -6.42 -25.00
N LEU A 382 7.70 -7.11 -25.88
CA LEU A 382 6.68 -6.45 -26.69
C LEU A 382 5.47 -5.95 -25.88
N TYR A 383 5.21 -6.52 -24.70
CA TYR A 383 4.08 -6.16 -23.85
C TYR A 383 4.42 -6.08 -22.35
N GLN A 384 5.68 -6.21 -21.99
CA GLN A 384 6.16 -6.03 -20.64
C GLN A 384 7.13 -4.86 -20.56
N HIS A 385 6.92 -3.96 -19.62
CA HIS A 385 7.81 -2.81 -19.45
C HIS A 385 9.09 -3.16 -18.70
N ALA A 386 9.13 -4.31 -18.02
CA ALA A 386 10.26 -4.87 -17.29
C ALA A 386 10.07 -6.39 -17.10
N ASP A 387 11.15 -7.12 -16.87
CA ASP A 387 11.07 -8.51 -16.40
C ASP A 387 10.47 -8.54 -14.98
N PRO A 388 9.33 -9.21 -14.76
CA PRO A 388 8.69 -9.32 -13.45
C PRO A 388 9.61 -9.87 -12.35
N ALA A 389 10.49 -10.81 -12.68
CA ALA A 389 11.43 -11.41 -11.74
C ALA A 389 12.37 -10.37 -11.11
N THR A 390 12.64 -9.27 -11.81
CA THR A 390 13.47 -8.16 -11.30
C THR A 390 12.93 -7.58 -10.00
N VAL A 391 11.61 -7.56 -9.83
CA VAL A 391 10.93 -7.04 -8.64
C VAL A 391 10.31 -8.14 -7.77
N GLY A 392 10.65 -9.40 -8.01
CA GLY A 392 10.11 -10.54 -7.28
C GLY A 392 8.63 -10.81 -7.56
N ASN A 393 8.19 -10.50 -8.77
CA ASN A 393 6.84 -10.83 -9.26
C ASN A 393 6.94 -11.84 -10.42
N ASP A 394 5.81 -12.33 -10.89
CA ASP A 394 5.71 -13.30 -11.97
C ASP A 394 4.76 -12.81 -13.06
N MET A 395 5.05 -13.20 -14.30
CA MET A 395 4.11 -13.04 -15.39
C MET A 395 2.92 -13.99 -15.21
N ARG A 396 1.71 -13.46 -15.29
CA ARG A 396 0.49 -14.26 -15.19
C ARG A 396 -0.33 -14.18 -16.49
N LEU A 397 -0.69 -15.34 -17.01
CA LEU A 397 -1.64 -15.46 -18.11
C LEU A 397 -3.03 -15.72 -17.54
N LEU A 398 -3.93 -14.80 -17.73
CA LEU A 398 -5.31 -14.93 -17.25
C LEU A 398 -6.16 -15.60 -18.33
N VAL A 399 -7.02 -16.52 -17.92
CA VAL A 399 -8.01 -17.14 -18.79
C VAL A 399 -9.32 -16.37 -18.67
N SER A 400 -9.90 -16.02 -19.79
CA SER A 400 -11.21 -15.34 -19.90
C SER A 400 -11.81 -15.56 -21.28
N GLU A 401 -12.95 -14.95 -21.54
CA GLU A 401 -13.59 -14.90 -22.87
C GLU A 401 -12.69 -14.32 -23.96
N LEU A 402 -11.68 -13.53 -23.58
CA LEU A 402 -10.68 -12.95 -24.50
C LEU A 402 -9.47 -13.88 -24.71
N ALA A 403 -9.42 -15.02 -24.06
CA ALA A 403 -8.32 -15.96 -24.17
C ALA A 403 -8.26 -16.55 -25.59
N GLY A 404 -7.07 -16.48 -26.19
CA GLY A 404 -6.78 -17.10 -27.46
C GLY A 404 -6.14 -18.50 -27.32
N ARG A 405 -5.86 -19.16 -28.46
CA ARG A 405 -5.20 -20.47 -28.48
C ARG A 405 -3.89 -20.48 -27.70
N ALA A 406 -3.04 -19.47 -27.91
CA ALA A 406 -1.76 -19.38 -27.22
C ALA A 406 -1.90 -19.37 -25.68
N THR A 407 -2.94 -18.73 -25.14
CA THR A 407 -3.23 -18.70 -23.70
C THR A 407 -3.51 -20.11 -23.17
N ILE A 408 -4.40 -20.85 -23.86
CA ILE A 408 -4.78 -22.21 -23.44
C ILE A 408 -3.60 -23.18 -23.55
N GLU A 409 -2.81 -23.11 -24.63
CA GLU A 409 -1.61 -23.93 -24.84
C GLU A 409 -0.56 -23.67 -23.75
N LEU A 410 -0.26 -22.38 -23.43
CA LEU A 410 0.72 -22.03 -22.40
C LEU A 410 0.27 -22.43 -20.99
N LYS A 411 -1.02 -22.18 -20.68
CA LYS A 411 -1.59 -22.63 -19.39
C LYS A 411 -1.61 -24.15 -19.28
N GLY A 412 -1.99 -24.86 -20.35
CA GLY A 412 -1.91 -26.33 -20.39
C GLY A 412 -0.49 -26.82 -20.09
N LYS A 413 0.51 -26.26 -20.79
CA LYS A 413 1.91 -26.61 -20.57
C LYS A 413 2.38 -26.33 -19.12
N ALA A 414 1.97 -25.19 -18.54
CA ALA A 414 2.28 -24.85 -17.15
C ALA A 414 1.68 -25.86 -16.14
N LEU A 415 0.53 -26.48 -16.49
CA LEU A 415 -0.13 -27.54 -15.73
C LEU A 415 0.39 -28.95 -16.05
N GLY A 416 1.36 -29.07 -16.95
CA GLY A 416 1.85 -30.38 -17.42
C GLY A 416 0.86 -31.11 -18.33
N LEU A 417 -0.05 -30.36 -18.99
CA LEU A 417 -1.06 -30.88 -19.92
C LEU A 417 -0.74 -30.44 -21.34
N GLU A 418 -0.92 -31.34 -22.30
CA GLU A 418 -0.67 -31.08 -23.72
C GLU A 418 -1.97 -31.27 -24.53
N PRO A 419 -2.91 -30.30 -24.50
CA PRO A 419 -4.15 -30.38 -25.27
C PRO A 419 -3.85 -30.30 -26.77
N ASP A 420 -4.53 -31.14 -27.57
CA ASP A 420 -4.51 -31.00 -29.00
C ASP A 420 -5.29 -29.77 -29.47
N ARG A 421 -5.16 -29.45 -30.76
CA ARG A 421 -5.78 -28.25 -31.35
C ARG A 421 -7.30 -28.22 -31.19
N ASP A 422 -7.96 -29.34 -31.31
CA ASP A 422 -9.42 -29.40 -31.26
C ASP A 422 -9.92 -29.28 -29.82
N THR A 423 -9.21 -29.83 -28.86
CA THR A 423 -9.44 -29.62 -27.44
C THR A 423 -9.26 -28.14 -27.06
N VAL A 424 -8.19 -27.48 -27.54
CA VAL A 424 -7.98 -26.05 -27.31
C VAL A 424 -9.16 -25.22 -27.77
N LEU A 425 -9.71 -25.52 -28.96
CA LEU A 425 -10.88 -24.79 -29.52
C LEU A 425 -12.14 -25.05 -28.67
N ARG A 426 -12.39 -26.29 -28.25
CA ARG A 426 -13.51 -26.61 -27.33
C ARG A 426 -13.39 -25.87 -26.00
N VAL A 427 -12.20 -25.87 -25.40
CA VAL A 427 -11.95 -25.15 -24.13
C VAL A 427 -12.24 -23.64 -24.28
N ILE A 428 -11.77 -23.01 -25.35
CA ILE A 428 -12.05 -21.58 -25.61
C ILE A 428 -13.57 -21.33 -25.68
N GLU A 429 -14.28 -22.15 -26.43
CA GLU A 429 -15.72 -21.99 -26.58
C GLU A 429 -16.44 -22.22 -25.24
N ARG A 430 -16.01 -23.23 -24.48
CA ARG A 430 -16.57 -23.55 -23.18
C ARG A 430 -16.34 -22.45 -22.14
N VAL A 431 -15.13 -21.84 -22.11
CA VAL A 431 -14.83 -20.68 -21.26
C VAL A 431 -15.78 -19.52 -21.58
N LYS A 432 -15.95 -19.18 -22.86
CA LYS A 432 -16.88 -18.10 -23.27
C LYS A 432 -18.31 -18.37 -22.83
N GLN A 433 -18.80 -19.59 -23.02
CA GLN A 433 -20.14 -19.99 -22.60
C GLN A 433 -20.33 -19.86 -21.10
N LEU A 434 -19.38 -20.32 -20.29
CA LEU A 434 -19.45 -20.24 -18.84
C LEU A 434 -19.37 -18.79 -18.36
N GLU A 435 -18.48 -17.97 -18.92
CA GLU A 435 -18.40 -16.55 -18.53
C GLU A 435 -19.65 -15.77 -18.95
N SER A 436 -20.30 -16.13 -20.05
CA SER A 436 -21.56 -15.48 -20.46
C SER A 436 -22.72 -15.71 -19.46
N VAL A 437 -22.62 -16.71 -18.61
CA VAL A 437 -23.59 -17.01 -17.56
C VAL A 437 -23.08 -16.68 -16.14
N GLY A 438 -21.98 -15.92 -16.05
CA GLY A 438 -21.49 -15.32 -14.79
C GLY A 438 -20.33 -16.05 -14.10
N PHE A 439 -19.73 -17.08 -14.71
CA PHE A 439 -18.47 -17.65 -14.21
C PHE A 439 -17.30 -16.70 -14.52
N SER A 440 -16.21 -16.81 -13.75
CA SER A 440 -14.94 -16.14 -14.02
C SER A 440 -13.78 -17.10 -13.77
N PHE A 441 -12.83 -17.12 -14.70
CA PHE A 441 -11.63 -17.95 -14.62
C PHE A 441 -10.36 -17.16 -14.27
N GLU A 442 -10.41 -15.83 -14.17
CA GLU A 442 -9.24 -14.96 -13.96
C GLU A 442 -8.46 -15.29 -12.68
N ALA A 443 -9.17 -15.65 -11.60
CA ALA A 443 -8.59 -16.05 -10.32
C ALA A 443 -8.86 -17.53 -9.97
N ALA A 444 -9.43 -18.31 -10.91
CA ALA A 444 -9.91 -19.68 -10.67
C ALA A 444 -9.08 -20.70 -11.46
N GLU A 445 -7.76 -20.73 -11.25
CA GLU A 445 -6.84 -21.59 -11.98
C GLU A 445 -7.18 -23.09 -11.86
N ALA A 446 -7.57 -23.55 -10.67
CA ALA A 446 -7.99 -24.92 -10.45
C ALA A 446 -9.27 -25.27 -11.20
N SER A 447 -10.23 -24.35 -11.31
CA SER A 447 -11.45 -24.53 -12.10
C SER A 447 -11.13 -24.63 -13.60
N PHE A 448 -10.18 -23.83 -14.06
CA PHE A 448 -9.71 -23.92 -15.45
C PHE A 448 -8.98 -25.26 -15.71
N GLU A 449 -8.14 -25.71 -14.78
CA GLU A 449 -7.48 -27.01 -14.90
C GLU A 449 -8.49 -28.15 -15.01
N LEU A 450 -9.53 -28.14 -14.17
CA LEU A 450 -10.58 -29.15 -14.22
C LEU A 450 -11.35 -29.12 -15.55
N LEU A 451 -11.67 -27.91 -16.05
CA LEU A 451 -12.28 -27.75 -17.36
C LEU A 451 -11.40 -28.32 -18.48
N LEU A 452 -10.10 -28.00 -18.45
CA LEU A 452 -9.15 -28.50 -19.45
C LEU A 452 -9.04 -30.03 -19.39
N ARG A 453 -8.94 -30.62 -18.21
CA ARG A 453 -8.91 -32.09 -18.01
C ARG A 453 -10.21 -32.75 -18.46
N GLU A 454 -11.36 -32.11 -18.24
CA GLU A 454 -12.66 -32.60 -18.70
C GLU A 454 -12.71 -32.68 -20.23
N GLU A 455 -12.31 -31.59 -20.92
CA GLU A 455 -12.28 -31.55 -22.38
C GLU A 455 -11.22 -32.50 -23.01
N MET A 456 -10.19 -32.86 -22.24
CA MET A 456 -9.21 -33.91 -22.61
C MET A 456 -9.68 -35.32 -22.28
N GLY A 457 -10.83 -35.51 -21.61
CA GLY A 457 -11.30 -36.81 -21.12
C GLY A 457 -10.46 -37.39 -19.99
N GLN A 458 -9.71 -36.53 -19.28
CA GLN A 458 -8.77 -36.94 -18.19
C GLN A 458 -9.29 -36.59 -16.80
N ARG A 459 -10.50 -36.05 -16.69
CA ARG A 459 -11.09 -35.71 -15.39
C ARG A 459 -11.57 -37.00 -14.70
N PRO A 460 -11.08 -37.31 -13.48
CA PRO A 460 -11.61 -38.41 -12.69
C PRO A 460 -13.07 -38.10 -12.29
N HIS A 461 -13.93 -39.06 -12.45
CA HIS A 461 -15.32 -38.98 -12.03
C HIS A 461 -15.46 -39.66 -10.66
N TYR A 462 -15.71 -38.87 -9.61
CA TYR A 462 -15.76 -39.33 -8.25
C TYR A 462 -17.18 -39.61 -7.74
N PHE A 463 -18.16 -38.80 -8.18
CA PHE A 463 -19.56 -38.89 -7.79
C PHE A 463 -20.49 -38.16 -8.77
N ASP A 464 -21.74 -38.57 -8.77
CA ASP A 464 -22.85 -37.85 -9.44
C ASP A 464 -23.63 -37.09 -8.39
N LEU A 465 -23.76 -35.78 -8.53
CA LEU A 465 -24.60 -34.98 -7.67
C LEU A 465 -26.07 -35.13 -8.03
N GLU A 466 -26.86 -35.73 -7.13
CA GLU A 466 -28.30 -35.92 -7.30
C GLU A 466 -29.06 -34.61 -7.03
N SER A 467 -28.82 -34.01 -5.89
CA SER A 467 -29.46 -32.76 -5.47
C SER A 467 -28.77 -32.15 -4.27
N TRP A 468 -28.99 -30.86 -4.07
CA TRP A 468 -28.58 -30.17 -2.86
C TRP A 468 -29.67 -29.19 -2.42
N ARG A 469 -29.68 -28.85 -1.12
CA ARG A 469 -30.55 -27.84 -0.52
C ARG A 469 -29.76 -27.10 0.54
N VAL A 470 -29.89 -25.76 0.56
CA VAL A 470 -29.34 -24.91 1.63
C VAL A 470 -30.49 -24.15 2.26
N ILE A 471 -30.51 -24.12 3.60
CA ILE A 471 -31.40 -23.30 4.41
C ILE A 471 -30.56 -22.32 5.17
N VAL A 472 -30.83 -21.03 5.01
CA VAL A 472 -30.11 -19.98 5.73
C VAL A 472 -31.10 -19.31 6.67
N GLU A 473 -30.77 -19.29 7.95
CA GLU A 473 -31.59 -18.71 9.00
C GLU A 473 -30.82 -17.67 9.80
N HIS A 474 -31.50 -16.64 10.27
CA HIS A 474 -30.96 -15.75 11.29
C HIS A 474 -31.54 -16.15 12.64
N ARG A 475 -30.72 -16.73 13.52
CA ARG A 475 -31.10 -17.20 14.84
C ARG A 475 -30.18 -16.61 15.90
N ASP A 476 -30.72 -15.97 16.92
CA ASP A 476 -30.01 -15.41 18.09
C ASP A 476 -28.83 -14.47 17.70
N GLY A 477 -29.03 -13.61 16.69
CA GLY A 477 -28.01 -12.67 16.20
C GLY A 477 -26.91 -13.30 15.36
N ARG A 478 -27.08 -14.56 14.94
CA ARG A 478 -26.14 -15.31 14.11
C ARG A 478 -26.82 -15.77 12.82
N VAL A 479 -26.04 -15.87 11.76
CA VAL A 479 -26.48 -16.54 10.54
C VAL A 479 -26.08 -18.01 10.63
N VAL A 480 -27.05 -18.90 10.52
CA VAL A 480 -26.87 -20.34 10.50
C VAL A 480 -27.23 -20.84 9.11
N SER A 481 -26.32 -21.60 8.51
CA SER A 481 -26.53 -22.22 7.20
C SER A 481 -26.51 -23.75 7.37
N GLU A 482 -27.62 -24.40 7.04
CA GLU A 482 -27.72 -25.86 6.95
C GLU A 482 -27.72 -26.28 5.50
N ALA A 483 -26.85 -27.23 5.13
CA ALA A 483 -26.81 -27.81 3.79
C ALA A 483 -27.08 -29.29 3.82
N THR A 484 -27.96 -29.78 2.95
CA THR A 484 -28.15 -31.21 2.68
C THR A 484 -27.73 -31.50 1.25
N VAL A 485 -26.79 -32.43 1.07
CA VAL A 485 -26.29 -32.88 -0.23
C VAL A 485 -26.63 -34.34 -0.44
N LYS A 486 -27.13 -34.68 -1.62
CA LYS A 486 -27.39 -36.06 -2.05
C LYS A 486 -26.55 -36.36 -3.29
N LEU A 487 -25.81 -37.44 -3.24
CA LEU A 487 -24.93 -37.83 -4.33
C LEU A 487 -24.83 -39.36 -4.48
N HIS A 488 -24.37 -39.82 -5.63
CA HIS A 488 -24.02 -41.19 -5.90
C HIS A 488 -22.51 -41.31 -6.06
N ALA A 489 -21.86 -42.17 -5.25
CA ALA A 489 -20.44 -42.38 -5.34
C ALA A 489 -20.16 -43.92 -5.17
N LYS A 490 -19.32 -44.48 -6.00
CA LYS A 490 -18.96 -45.92 -5.95
C LYS A 490 -20.15 -46.86 -5.94
N GLY A 491 -21.24 -46.47 -6.60
CA GLY A 491 -22.47 -47.26 -6.68
C GLY A 491 -23.43 -47.09 -5.48
N GLU A 492 -23.08 -46.28 -4.50
CA GLU A 492 -23.90 -46.04 -3.33
C GLU A 492 -24.49 -44.61 -3.38
N ARG A 493 -25.73 -44.48 -2.88
CA ARG A 493 -26.38 -43.18 -2.68
C ARG A 493 -26.03 -42.65 -1.28
N ILE A 494 -25.41 -41.50 -1.25
CA ILE A 494 -24.99 -40.84 -0.01
C ILE A 494 -25.82 -39.62 0.21
N VAL A 495 -26.27 -39.42 1.47
CA VAL A 495 -26.95 -38.18 1.92
C VAL A 495 -26.14 -37.66 3.10
N ALA A 496 -25.65 -36.43 2.96
CA ALA A 496 -24.91 -35.73 4.03
C ALA A 496 -25.59 -34.41 4.36
N THR A 497 -25.65 -34.09 5.65
CA THR A 497 -26.15 -32.82 6.16
C THR A 497 -25.08 -32.20 7.03
N GLY A 498 -24.80 -30.88 6.82
CA GLY A 498 -23.87 -30.10 7.62
C GLY A 498 -24.49 -28.76 8.00
N GLU A 499 -24.04 -28.22 9.11
CA GLU A 499 -24.45 -26.89 9.61
C GLU A 499 -23.20 -26.03 9.84
N GLU A 500 -23.26 -24.77 9.44
CA GLU A 500 -22.23 -23.77 9.71
C GLU A 500 -22.87 -22.56 10.37
N VAL A 501 -22.22 -22.04 11.42
CA VAL A 501 -22.63 -20.84 12.15
C VAL A 501 -21.66 -19.73 11.87
N SER A 502 -22.10 -18.73 11.10
CA SER A 502 -21.30 -17.53 10.86
C SER A 502 -21.65 -16.46 11.90
N VAL A 503 -20.64 -15.99 12.62
CA VAL A 503 -20.79 -14.79 13.47
C VAL A 503 -20.84 -13.59 12.53
N VAL A 504 -21.99 -12.95 12.43
CA VAL A 504 -22.11 -11.67 11.71
C VAL A 504 -21.23 -10.66 12.44
N GLY A 505 -20.10 -10.30 11.83
CA GLY A 505 -19.29 -9.18 12.32
C GLY A 505 -20.18 -7.95 12.40
N VAL A 506 -20.32 -7.39 13.60
CA VAL A 506 -21.03 -6.13 13.81
C VAL A 506 -20.19 -5.06 13.11
N GLY A 507 -20.52 -4.77 11.86
CA GLY A 507 -20.04 -3.56 11.20
C GLY A 507 -20.48 -2.34 12.02
N PRO A 508 -19.75 -1.22 11.98
CA PRO A 508 -20.09 -0.04 12.74
C PRO A 508 -21.54 0.35 12.40
N ARG A 509 -22.41 0.40 13.42
CA ARG A 509 -23.74 0.97 13.27
C ARG A 509 -23.51 2.44 12.90
N THR A 510 -23.80 2.79 11.65
CA THR A 510 -24.03 4.18 11.30
C THR A 510 -25.25 4.62 12.09
N SER A 511 -25.03 5.36 13.18
CA SER A 511 -26.09 6.10 13.84
C SER A 511 -26.64 7.10 12.81
N ARG A 512 -27.95 7.06 12.63
CA ARG A 512 -28.71 8.08 11.91
C ARG A 512 -28.60 9.41 12.61
#